data_d80c172125cccd1fc0219d48b711e375
#
_entry.id   d80c172125cccd1fc0219d48b711e375
#
_cell.length_a   1.000
_cell.length_b   1.000
_cell.length_c   1.000
_cell.angle_alpha   90.00
_cell.angle_beta   90.00
_cell.angle_gamma   90.00
#
_symmetry.space_group_name_H-M   'P 1'
#
loop_
_entity.id
_entity.type
_entity.pdbx_description
1 polymer ?
#
loop_
_entity_poly.entity_id
_entity_poly.type
_entity_poly.pdbx_seq_one_letter_code
_entity_poly.pdbx_strand_id
1 'polypeptide(L)'
;MATIPSYLSWVPKTGTGNAQIKINSVNPYTGRADRSTKVPGKIVGKTNAVTVTVLEKAADEFITPDGLTINVAKGGETIHVTGKSNSKLLTFTWKTNFGIANVTSFKVNGSTTATSGTAITGDPGATGEYTYDATIVVPKNETIEARSATLQIKGEGASVVKTITITQALGDSYLYLNSQGTTTATVTIPKGGGEQTLSVLSNDEWTFEPAE
;
A
#
# COMPACT_ATOMS: atom_id res chain seq x y z
N MET A 1 -28.14 26.36 -20.12
CA MET A 1 -27.89 25.11 -20.90
C MET A 1 -27.57 24.00 -19.92
N ALA A 2 -28.16 22.82 -20.08
CA ALA A 2 -27.75 21.67 -19.29
C ALA A 2 -26.34 21.27 -19.75
N THR A 3 -25.39 21.25 -18.82
CA THR A 3 -24.00 20.91 -19.12
C THR A 3 -23.90 19.39 -19.18
N ILE A 4 -23.34 18.87 -20.27
CA ILE A 4 -23.00 17.45 -20.36
C ILE A 4 -21.89 17.17 -19.34
N PRO A 5 -22.02 16.14 -18.48
CA PRO A 5 -20.95 15.79 -17.57
C PRO A 5 -19.64 15.51 -18.31
N SER A 6 -18.53 15.94 -17.76
CA SER A 6 -17.20 15.80 -18.38
C SER A 6 -16.77 14.37 -18.65
N TYR A 7 -17.37 13.39 -17.99
CA TYR A 7 -17.11 11.97 -18.16
C TYR A 7 -17.86 11.33 -19.33
N LEU A 8 -18.79 12.08 -19.99
CA LEU A 8 -19.54 11.62 -21.16
C LEU A 8 -19.19 12.46 -22.40
N SER A 9 -19.17 11.80 -23.52
CA SER A 9 -19.11 12.44 -24.82
C SER A 9 -20.18 11.88 -25.74
N TRP A 10 -20.68 12.72 -26.67
CA TRP A 10 -21.56 12.27 -27.73
C TRP A 10 -21.39 13.09 -29.02
N VAL A 11 -21.68 12.40 -30.12
CA VAL A 11 -21.57 12.95 -31.48
C VAL A 11 -22.74 12.41 -32.30
N PRO A 12 -23.43 13.27 -33.08
CA PRO A 12 -23.35 14.73 -33.08
C PRO A 12 -24.05 15.36 -31.88
N LYS A 13 -23.69 16.59 -31.50
CA LYS A 13 -24.34 17.37 -30.44
C LYS A 13 -25.57 18.15 -30.89
N THR A 14 -25.63 18.42 -32.22
CA THR A 14 -26.73 19.14 -32.88
C THR A 14 -26.97 18.51 -34.26
N GLY A 15 -28.16 18.66 -34.80
CA GLY A 15 -28.51 18.12 -36.10
C GLY A 15 -29.88 18.57 -36.57
N THR A 16 -30.22 18.25 -37.82
CA THR A 16 -31.53 18.44 -38.43
C THR A 16 -32.00 17.12 -39.03
N GLY A 17 -33.30 16.81 -38.88
CA GLY A 17 -33.85 15.55 -39.39
C GLY A 17 -33.51 14.35 -38.51
N ASN A 18 -33.65 13.15 -39.06
CA ASN A 18 -33.34 11.90 -38.38
C ASN A 18 -31.82 11.69 -38.28
N ALA A 19 -31.33 11.36 -37.08
CA ALA A 19 -29.91 11.11 -36.87
C ALA A 19 -29.71 10.06 -35.73
N GLN A 20 -28.53 9.42 -35.78
CA GLN A 20 -28.06 8.57 -34.66
C GLN A 20 -27.05 9.35 -33.85
N ILE A 21 -27.15 9.24 -32.52
CA ILE A 21 -26.21 9.84 -31.58
C ILE A 21 -25.39 8.71 -30.93
N LYS A 22 -24.06 8.82 -31.01
CA LYS A 22 -23.15 7.94 -30.26
C LYS A 22 -22.84 8.57 -28.92
N ILE A 23 -23.07 7.85 -27.84
CA ILE A 23 -22.78 8.27 -26.48
C ILE A 23 -21.69 7.35 -25.94
N ASN A 24 -20.57 7.94 -25.45
CA ASN A 24 -19.44 7.19 -24.92
C ASN A 24 -19.05 7.72 -23.55
N SER A 25 -18.55 6.85 -22.69
CA SER A 25 -17.76 7.23 -21.53
C SER A 25 -16.37 7.69 -21.99
N VAL A 26 -15.88 8.78 -21.45
CA VAL A 26 -14.55 9.35 -21.78
C VAL A 26 -13.46 8.48 -21.17
N ASN A 27 -13.70 8.00 -19.94
CA ASN A 27 -12.81 7.08 -19.23
C ASN A 27 -13.63 5.94 -18.61
N PRO A 28 -13.04 4.77 -18.38
CA PRO A 28 -13.68 3.71 -17.64
C PRO A 28 -14.17 4.21 -16.27
N TYR A 29 -15.39 3.84 -15.90
CA TYR A 29 -15.93 4.18 -14.59
C TYR A 29 -15.43 3.16 -13.55
N THR A 30 -14.85 3.63 -12.47
CA THR A 30 -14.20 2.81 -11.43
C THR A 30 -14.99 2.70 -10.13
N GLY A 31 -16.11 3.43 -10.01
CA GLY A 31 -16.95 3.42 -8.80
C GLY A 31 -17.75 2.13 -8.62
N ARG A 32 -17.98 1.70 -7.38
CA ARG A 32 -18.75 0.50 -7.00
C ARG A 32 -20.28 0.69 -7.05
N ALA A 33 -20.77 1.90 -7.19
CA ALA A 33 -22.20 2.19 -7.33
C ALA A 33 -22.52 2.64 -8.75
N ASP A 34 -23.63 2.18 -9.30
CA ASP A 34 -24.14 2.69 -10.58
C ASP A 34 -24.28 4.21 -10.51
N ARG A 35 -23.89 4.90 -11.58
CA ARG A 35 -24.18 6.33 -11.71
C ARG A 35 -25.06 6.61 -12.93
N SER A 36 -25.96 7.57 -12.79
CA SER A 36 -26.85 7.96 -13.87
C SER A 36 -26.85 9.47 -14.09
N THR A 37 -27.02 9.87 -15.34
CA THR A 37 -27.15 11.26 -15.75
C THR A 37 -28.32 11.39 -16.70
N LYS A 38 -29.13 12.44 -16.47
CA LYS A 38 -30.24 12.80 -17.37
C LYS A 38 -29.78 13.97 -18.25
N VAL A 39 -29.87 13.78 -19.56
CA VAL A 39 -29.52 14.81 -20.53
C VAL A 39 -30.75 15.19 -21.33
N PRO A 40 -31.23 16.44 -21.20
CA PRO A 40 -32.35 16.93 -21.97
C PRO A 40 -31.96 17.27 -23.39
N GLY A 41 -32.73 16.74 -24.35
CA GLY A 41 -32.73 17.18 -25.76
C GLY A 41 -33.87 18.15 -26.02
N LYS A 42 -33.64 19.18 -26.78
CA LYS A 42 -34.65 20.19 -27.16
C LYS A 42 -34.60 20.51 -28.63
N ILE A 43 -35.78 20.77 -29.21
CA ILE A 43 -35.83 21.39 -30.55
C ILE A 43 -35.59 22.90 -30.37
N VAL A 44 -34.65 23.43 -31.16
CA VAL A 44 -34.29 24.86 -31.11
C VAL A 44 -35.54 25.74 -31.35
N GLY A 45 -35.78 26.65 -30.44
CA GLY A 45 -36.92 27.56 -30.48
C GLY A 45 -38.29 26.94 -30.14
N LYS A 46 -38.34 25.71 -29.62
CA LYS A 46 -39.57 25.02 -29.22
C LYS A 46 -39.56 24.58 -27.77
N THR A 47 -40.76 24.32 -27.23
CA THR A 47 -40.95 23.80 -25.86
C THR A 47 -40.75 22.29 -25.77
N ASN A 48 -40.82 21.56 -26.92
CA ASN A 48 -40.66 20.10 -26.98
C ASN A 48 -39.29 19.71 -26.46
N ALA A 49 -39.27 18.80 -25.49
CA ALA A 49 -38.08 18.28 -24.87
C ALA A 49 -38.19 16.76 -24.71
N VAL A 50 -37.06 16.11 -24.86
CA VAL A 50 -36.88 14.68 -24.53
C VAL A 50 -35.74 14.56 -23.51
N THR A 51 -35.70 13.44 -22.80
CA THR A 51 -34.63 13.20 -21.82
C THR A 51 -34.00 11.85 -22.13
N VAL A 52 -32.69 11.83 -22.28
CA VAL A 52 -31.90 10.60 -22.33
C VAL A 52 -31.31 10.36 -20.94
N THR A 53 -31.58 9.20 -20.36
CA THR A 53 -30.91 8.74 -19.15
C THR A 53 -29.73 7.87 -19.57
N VAL A 54 -28.53 8.28 -19.24
CA VAL A 54 -27.30 7.47 -19.42
C VAL A 54 -26.99 6.83 -18.09
N LEU A 55 -26.92 5.48 -18.07
CA LEU A 55 -26.58 4.70 -16.90
C LEU A 55 -25.22 4.04 -17.13
N GLU A 56 -24.24 4.41 -16.31
CA GLU A 56 -22.96 3.70 -16.23
C GLU A 56 -23.00 2.69 -15.08
N LYS A 57 -22.73 1.44 -15.39
CA LYS A 57 -22.72 0.38 -14.42
C LYS A 57 -21.52 0.47 -13.49
N ALA A 58 -21.72 0.03 -12.26
CA ALA A 58 -20.66 -0.11 -11.26
C ALA A 58 -19.52 -0.99 -11.80
N ALA A 59 -18.31 -0.62 -11.46
CA ALA A 59 -17.12 -1.44 -11.64
C ALA A 59 -17.05 -2.53 -10.55
N ASP A 60 -16.35 -3.61 -10.84
CA ASP A 60 -16.00 -4.59 -9.83
C ASP A 60 -15.13 -3.97 -8.73
N GLU A 61 -15.22 -4.54 -7.53
CA GLU A 61 -14.33 -4.14 -6.44
C GLU A 61 -12.87 -4.48 -6.80
N PHE A 62 -11.94 -3.55 -6.55
CA PHE A 62 -10.53 -3.76 -6.81
C PHE A 62 -9.61 -3.13 -5.76
N ILE A 63 -8.40 -3.67 -5.68
CA ILE A 63 -7.24 -3.09 -4.99
C ILE A 63 -6.07 -3.19 -5.96
N THR A 64 -5.40 -2.08 -6.23
CA THR A 64 -4.22 -2.01 -7.10
C THR A 64 -3.08 -1.32 -6.35
N PRO A 65 -2.18 -2.09 -5.71
CA PRO A 65 -0.97 -1.53 -5.10
C PRO A 65 -0.03 -0.97 -6.18
N ASP A 66 0.72 0.08 -5.85
CA ASP A 66 1.73 0.68 -6.75
C ASP A 66 2.95 -0.24 -6.92
N GLY A 67 3.19 -1.14 -5.95
CA GLY A 67 4.23 -2.15 -6.00
C GLY A 67 3.86 -3.39 -5.18
N LEU A 68 4.38 -4.55 -5.59
CA LEU A 68 4.16 -5.81 -4.88
C LEU A 68 5.40 -6.27 -4.07
N THR A 69 6.52 -5.57 -4.21
CA THR A 69 7.75 -5.84 -3.48
C THR A 69 8.38 -4.52 -3.04
N ILE A 70 8.79 -4.45 -1.79
CA ILE A 70 9.49 -3.32 -1.19
C ILE A 70 10.79 -3.83 -0.60
N ASN A 71 11.92 -3.25 -1.01
CA ASN A 71 13.23 -3.59 -0.50
C ASN A 71 13.64 -2.55 0.55
N VAL A 72 14.03 -3.03 1.72
CA VAL A 72 14.42 -2.23 2.88
C VAL A 72 15.88 -2.45 3.20
N ALA A 73 16.62 -1.39 3.47
CA ALA A 73 18.01 -1.47 3.90
C ALA A 73 18.14 -2.11 5.29
N LYS A 74 19.32 -2.64 5.62
CA LYS A 74 19.63 -3.26 6.92
C LYS A 74 19.34 -2.35 8.12
N GLY A 75 19.51 -1.03 7.97
CA GLY A 75 19.26 -0.03 9.01
C GLY A 75 17.79 0.13 9.41
N GLY A 76 16.88 -0.44 8.65
CA GLY A 76 15.46 -0.17 8.78
C GLY A 76 15.08 1.19 8.22
N GLU A 77 13.80 1.39 7.97
CA GLU A 77 13.26 2.67 7.47
C GLU A 77 11.74 2.72 7.61
N THR A 78 11.20 3.90 7.40
CA THR A 78 9.75 4.06 7.24
C THR A 78 9.41 3.89 5.76
N ILE A 79 8.53 2.93 5.47
CA ILE A 79 8.04 2.64 4.11
C ILE A 79 6.57 3.00 3.99
N HIS A 80 6.14 3.20 2.75
CA HIS A 80 4.78 3.50 2.38
C HIS A 80 4.22 2.41 1.47
N VAL A 81 3.10 1.82 1.86
CA VAL A 81 2.34 0.89 1.02
C VAL A 81 1.18 1.66 0.41
N THR A 82 1.36 2.07 -0.82
CA THR A 82 0.44 2.92 -1.56
C THR A 82 -0.27 2.17 -2.68
N GLY A 83 -1.36 2.77 -3.17
CA GLY A 83 -2.11 2.24 -4.30
C GLY A 83 -3.50 2.87 -4.42
N LYS A 84 -4.34 2.23 -5.24
CA LYS A 84 -5.71 2.64 -5.53
C LYS A 84 -6.70 1.54 -5.20
N SER A 85 -7.91 1.93 -4.82
CA SER A 85 -9.01 1.00 -4.56
C SER A 85 -10.36 1.71 -4.70
N ASN A 86 -11.41 0.94 -4.96
CA ASN A 86 -12.79 1.36 -4.79
C ASN A 86 -13.49 0.62 -3.63
N SER A 87 -12.77 -0.21 -2.87
CA SER A 87 -13.34 -0.98 -1.76
C SER A 87 -13.90 -0.07 -0.67
N LYS A 88 -14.97 -0.50 -0.01
CA LYS A 88 -15.57 0.23 1.13
C LYS A 88 -14.68 0.22 2.36
N LEU A 89 -13.81 -0.78 2.49
CA LEU A 89 -12.81 -0.91 3.55
C LEU A 89 -11.54 -1.57 3.01
N LEU A 90 -10.43 -1.35 3.71
CA LEU A 90 -9.20 -2.11 3.50
C LEU A 90 -8.74 -2.70 4.84
N THR A 91 -8.37 -3.97 4.82
CA THR A 91 -7.80 -4.68 5.97
C THR A 91 -6.36 -5.05 5.65
N PHE A 92 -5.43 -4.64 6.51
CA PHE A 92 -4.01 -4.96 6.39
C PHE A 92 -3.67 -6.03 7.42
N THR A 93 -3.13 -7.16 6.99
CA THR A 93 -2.82 -8.30 7.86
C THR A 93 -1.48 -8.92 7.47
N TRP A 94 -0.61 -9.12 8.44
CA TRP A 94 0.63 -9.86 8.24
C TRP A 94 0.34 -11.37 8.09
N LYS A 95 0.86 -11.98 7.02
CA LYS A 95 0.91 -13.44 6.85
C LYS A 95 2.19 -14.01 7.43
N THR A 96 3.31 -13.33 7.17
CA THR A 96 4.60 -13.55 7.81
C THR A 96 5.13 -12.21 8.29
N ASN A 97 5.84 -12.19 9.41
CA ASN A 97 6.33 -10.97 10.03
C ASN A 97 7.62 -11.25 10.81
N PHE A 98 8.51 -10.27 10.86
CA PHE A 98 9.76 -10.31 11.60
C PHE A 98 9.86 -9.19 12.67
N GLY A 99 8.74 -8.84 13.29
CA GLY A 99 8.69 -7.82 14.36
C GLY A 99 8.22 -6.44 13.89
N ILE A 100 7.62 -6.34 12.68
CA ILE A 100 6.99 -5.11 12.22
C ILE A 100 5.64 -4.93 12.93
N ALA A 101 5.32 -3.72 13.38
CA ALA A 101 4.05 -3.42 14.02
C ALA A 101 2.86 -3.61 13.06
N ASN A 102 1.70 -3.93 13.62
CA ASN A 102 0.47 -4.06 12.83
C ASN A 102 0.05 -2.72 12.20
N VAL A 103 -0.44 -2.78 10.97
CA VAL A 103 -1.03 -1.62 10.29
C VAL A 103 -2.45 -1.42 10.81
N THR A 104 -2.62 -0.50 11.75
CA THR A 104 -3.92 -0.19 12.37
C THR A 104 -4.68 0.90 11.64
N SER A 105 -3.98 1.76 10.90
CA SER A 105 -4.57 2.88 10.16
C SER A 105 -3.81 3.18 8.86
N PHE A 106 -4.46 3.89 7.96
CA PHE A 106 -3.90 4.33 6.69
C PHE A 106 -4.54 5.66 6.26
N LYS A 107 -3.92 6.38 5.32
CA LYS A 107 -4.46 7.59 4.73
C LYS A 107 -5.27 7.28 3.48
N VAL A 108 -6.37 7.98 3.31
CA VAL A 108 -7.22 7.97 2.11
C VAL A 108 -7.16 9.34 1.46
N ASN A 109 -6.88 9.38 0.15
CA ASN A 109 -6.69 10.61 -0.63
C ASN A 109 -5.73 11.61 0.03
N GLY A 110 -4.66 11.09 0.65
CA GLY A 110 -3.60 11.86 1.29
C GLY A 110 -3.96 12.55 2.62
N SER A 111 -5.23 12.66 2.98
CA SER A 111 -5.67 13.46 4.13
C SER A 111 -6.48 12.70 5.17
N THR A 112 -7.50 11.97 4.78
CA THR A 112 -8.41 11.28 5.70
C THR A 112 -7.77 10.05 6.30
N THR A 113 -7.76 9.93 7.63
CA THR A 113 -7.28 8.72 8.31
C THR A 113 -8.42 7.72 8.42
N ALA A 114 -8.18 6.50 7.93
CA ALA A 114 -9.09 5.36 8.03
C ALA A 114 -8.47 4.27 8.93
N THR A 115 -9.31 3.45 9.55
CA THR A 115 -8.89 2.33 10.39
C THR A 115 -8.91 1.04 9.57
N SER A 116 -7.85 0.24 9.67
CA SER A 116 -7.75 -1.08 9.03
C SER A 116 -8.92 -1.98 9.46
N GLY A 117 -9.61 -2.59 8.49
CA GLY A 117 -10.74 -3.47 8.74
C GLY A 117 -12.08 -2.79 9.06
N THR A 118 -12.13 -1.45 8.99
CA THR A 118 -13.34 -0.68 9.24
C THR A 118 -13.77 0.07 7.98
N ALA A 119 -15.08 0.23 7.78
CA ALA A 119 -15.63 0.98 6.66
C ALA A 119 -15.09 2.42 6.64
N ILE A 120 -14.60 2.86 5.48
CA ILE A 120 -14.06 4.20 5.27
C ILE A 120 -15.21 5.20 5.31
N THR A 121 -15.06 6.25 6.11
CA THR A 121 -16.06 7.31 6.26
C THR A 121 -16.39 7.96 4.91
N GLY A 122 -17.68 8.06 4.59
CA GLY A 122 -18.14 8.65 3.33
C GLY A 122 -18.04 7.75 2.12
N ASP A 123 -17.57 6.52 2.26
CA ASP A 123 -17.46 5.50 1.19
C ASP A 123 -16.92 6.06 -0.14
N PRO A 124 -15.66 6.56 -0.19
CA PRO A 124 -15.12 7.25 -1.35
C PRO A 124 -15.02 6.37 -2.61
N GLY A 125 -15.07 5.05 -2.44
CA GLY A 125 -15.06 4.08 -3.54
C GLY A 125 -16.41 3.85 -4.19
N ALA A 126 -17.52 4.32 -3.61
CA ALA A 126 -18.86 4.09 -4.14
C ALA A 126 -19.06 4.72 -5.53
N THR A 127 -18.55 5.94 -5.73
CA THR A 127 -18.70 6.71 -6.98
C THR A 127 -17.39 6.95 -7.74
N GLY A 128 -16.30 6.30 -7.35
CA GLY A 128 -14.99 6.46 -7.99
C GLY A 128 -13.94 5.57 -7.35
N GLU A 129 -12.68 5.90 -7.56
CA GLU A 129 -11.54 5.30 -6.87
C GLU A 129 -10.97 6.28 -5.86
N TYR A 130 -10.24 5.77 -4.89
CA TYR A 130 -9.44 6.56 -3.96
C TYR A 130 -8.02 6.01 -3.88
N THR A 131 -7.08 6.86 -3.49
CA THR A 131 -5.73 6.44 -3.15
C THR A 131 -5.65 6.05 -1.67
N TYR A 132 -4.81 5.06 -1.35
CA TYR A 132 -4.48 4.73 0.03
C TYR A 132 -2.97 4.79 0.25
N ASP A 133 -2.57 5.08 1.49
CA ASP A 133 -1.18 5.11 1.96
C ASP A 133 -1.11 4.59 3.39
N ALA A 134 -0.52 3.41 3.55
CA ALA A 134 -0.23 2.83 4.86
C ALA A 134 1.26 3.01 5.18
N THR A 135 1.54 3.75 6.25
CA THR A 135 2.89 3.99 6.74
C THR A 135 3.32 2.85 7.67
N ILE A 136 4.48 2.27 7.39
CA ILE A 136 5.02 1.13 8.12
C ILE A 136 6.46 1.44 8.53
N VAL A 137 6.79 1.28 9.82
CA VAL A 137 8.15 1.40 10.33
C VAL A 137 8.77 0.02 10.38
N VAL A 138 9.80 -0.20 9.57
CA VAL A 138 10.57 -1.45 9.54
C VAL A 138 11.80 -1.27 10.46
N PRO A 139 11.94 -2.10 11.52
CA PRO A 139 13.08 -1.99 12.44
C PRO A 139 14.38 -2.43 11.79
N LYS A 140 15.51 -2.00 12.34
CA LYS A 140 16.85 -2.45 11.96
C LYS A 140 16.97 -3.98 11.99
N ASN A 141 17.70 -4.55 11.04
CA ASN A 141 18.06 -5.96 11.06
C ASN A 141 19.38 -6.15 11.82
N GLU A 142 19.29 -6.74 12.98
CA GLU A 142 20.45 -7.06 13.84
C GLU A 142 21.06 -8.44 13.54
N THR A 143 20.43 -9.21 12.61
CA THR A 143 20.90 -10.55 12.26
C THR A 143 21.73 -10.51 10.97
N ILE A 144 22.59 -11.50 10.79
CA ILE A 144 23.41 -11.66 9.57
C ILE A 144 22.63 -12.28 8.40
N GLU A 145 21.34 -12.51 8.56
CA GLU A 145 20.49 -13.08 7.53
C GLU A 145 19.53 -12.03 6.97
N ALA A 146 19.29 -12.08 5.67
CA ALA A 146 18.21 -11.33 5.05
C ALA A 146 16.85 -11.90 5.51
N ARG A 147 15.86 -11.03 5.69
CA ARG A 147 14.54 -11.46 6.17
C ARG A 147 13.42 -10.88 5.32
N SER A 148 12.26 -11.53 5.35
CA SER A 148 11.10 -11.06 4.61
C SER A 148 9.82 -11.15 5.43
N ALA A 149 8.90 -10.22 5.16
CA ALA A 149 7.54 -10.21 5.68
C ALA A 149 6.56 -10.13 4.52
N THR A 150 5.37 -10.64 4.73
CA THR A 150 4.30 -10.67 3.74
C THR A 150 3.06 -9.99 4.31
N LEU A 151 2.71 -8.83 3.75
CA LEU A 151 1.53 -8.07 4.08
C LEU A 151 0.41 -8.39 3.09
N GLN A 152 -0.74 -8.76 3.59
CA GLN A 152 -1.95 -8.94 2.81
C GLN A 152 -2.86 -7.73 2.97
N ILE A 153 -3.35 -7.19 1.84
CA ILE A 153 -4.37 -6.15 1.77
C ILE A 153 -5.63 -6.80 1.24
N LYS A 154 -6.71 -6.71 2.00
CA LYS A 154 -8.01 -7.31 1.67
C LYS A 154 -9.09 -6.23 1.62
N GLY A 155 -9.94 -6.28 0.60
CA GLY A 155 -11.15 -5.45 0.48
C GLY A 155 -12.34 -6.01 1.27
N GLU A 156 -13.52 -5.44 1.05
CA GLU A 156 -14.78 -5.94 1.62
C GLU A 156 -15.12 -7.34 1.05
N GLY A 157 -14.94 -7.51 -0.26
CA GLY A 157 -15.14 -8.80 -0.94
C GLY A 157 -14.06 -9.82 -0.60
N ALA A 158 -14.44 -11.06 -0.32
CA ALA A 158 -13.53 -12.13 0.10
C ALA A 158 -12.46 -12.47 -0.96
N SER A 159 -12.73 -12.22 -2.24
CA SER A 159 -11.84 -12.49 -3.38
C SER A 159 -10.89 -11.33 -3.72
N VAL A 160 -11.12 -10.13 -3.16
CA VAL A 160 -10.32 -8.94 -3.45
C VAL A 160 -9.16 -8.86 -2.46
N VAL A 161 -8.08 -9.55 -2.79
CA VAL A 161 -6.89 -9.69 -1.95
C VAL A 161 -5.64 -9.41 -2.76
N LYS A 162 -4.73 -8.62 -2.20
CA LYS A 162 -3.37 -8.37 -2.72
C LYS A 162 -2.33 -8.68 -1.66
N THR A 163 -1.17 -9.13 -2.11
CA THR A 163 -0.05 -9.49 -1.25
C THR A 163 1.15 -8.65 -1.62
N ILE A 164 1.80 -8.06 -0.61
CA ILE A 164 3.02 -7.26 -0.73
C ILE A 164 4.11 -7.97 0.05
N THR A 165 5.24 -8.18 -0.58
CA THR A 165 6.45 -8.74 0.04
C THR A 165 7.39 -7.61 0.43
N ILE A 166 7.81 -7.58 1.68
CA ILE A 166 8.82 -6.65 2.20
C ILE A 166 10.07 -7.47 2.48
N THR A 167 11.16 -7.16 1.80
CA THR A 167 12.46 -7.83 1.99
C THR A 167 13.43 -6.87 2.65
N GLN A 168 14.15 -7.34 3.66
CA GLN A 168 15.16 -6.53 4.33
C GLN A 168 16.54 -7.17 4.22
N ALA A 169 17.53 -6.35 3.85
CA ALA A 169 18.92 -6.79 3.77
C ALA A 169 19.43 -7.29 5.12
N LEU A 170 20.39 -8.21 5.06
CA LEU A 170 21.11 -8.71 6.24
C LEU A 170 21.83 -7.58 6.99
N GLY A 171 21.96 -7.72 8.30
CA GLY A 171 22.73 -6.82 9.16
C GLY A 171 24.24 -7.04 9.06
N ASP A 172 25.01 -6.24 9.77
CA ASP A 172 26.45 -6.41 9.85
C ASP A 172 26.84 -7.47 10.88
N SER A 173 27.84 -8.29 10.57
CA SER A 173 28.50 -9.14 11.57
C SER A 173 29.26 -8.27 12.56
N TYR A 174 29.25 -8.67 13.82
CA TYR A 174 30.08 -8.04 14.85
C TYR A 174 30.71 -9.06 15.79
N LEU A 175 31.86 -8.67 16.34
CA LEU A 175 32.56 -9.40 17.39
C LEU A 175 33.07 -8.39 18.42
N TYR A 176 32.62 -8.49 19.65
CA TYR A 176 33.00 -7.60 20.76
C TYR A 176 33.47 -8.41 21.97
N LEU A 177 34.30 -7.78 22.79
CA LEU A 177 34.85 -8.37 24.01
C LEU A 177 34.32 -7.62 25.24
N ASN A 178 33.74 -8.32 26.20
CA ASN A 178 33.15 -7.84 27.45
C ASN A 178 31.91 -6.94 27.29
N SER A 179 31.90 -6.01 26.34
CA SER A 179 30.78 -5.10 26.09
C SER A 179 30.68 -4.70 24.61
N GLN A 180 29.48 -4.27 24.21
CA GLN A 180 29.23 -3.81 22.84
C GLN A 180 30.17 -2.67 22.44
N GLY A 181 30.77 -2.77 21.26
CA GLY A 181 31.69 -1.79 20.70
C GLY A 181 33.16 -1.96 21.16
N THR A 182 33.45 -2.87 22.10
CA THR A 182 34.82 -3.13 22.56
C THR A 182 35.47 -4.20 21.70
N THR A 183 36.56 -3.83 21.00
CA THR A 183 37.29 -4.74 20.10
C THR A 183 38.63 -5.22 20.66
N THR A 184 39.07 -4.71 21.80
CA THR A 184 40.31 -5.09 22.48
C THR A 184 40.06 -5.31 23.97
N ALA A 185 40.71 -6.31 24.53
CA ALA A 185 40.69 -6.58 25.98
C ALA A 185 42.04 -7.09 26.45
N THR A 186 42.40 -6.78 27.70
CA THR A 186 43.59 -7.34 28.35
C THR A 186 43.12 -8.28 29.45
N VAL A 187 43.65 -9.48 29.41
CA VAL A 187 43.44 -10.50 30.45
C VAL A 187 44.74 -10.68 31.20
N THR A 188 44.75 -10.44 32.51
CA THR A 188 45.94 -10.59 33.34
C THR A 188 45.88 -11.90 34.11
N ILE A 189 46.79 -12.82 33.82
CA ILE A 189 46.93 -14.07 34.57
C ILE A 189 48.00 -13.85 35.66
N PRO A 190 47.69 -14.11 36.96
CA PRO A 190 48.62 -14.00 38.06
C PRO A 190 49.85 -14.88 37.86
N LYS A 191 50.97 -14.53 38.48
CA LYS A 191 52.22 -15.30 38.42
C LYS A 191 52.08 -16.77 38.81
N GLY A 192 51.14 -17.08 39.69
CA GLY A 192 50.80 -18.43 40.11
C GLY A 192 49.91 -19.23 39.16
N GLY A 193 49.59 -18.67 38.01
CA GLY A 193 48.60 -19.21 37.09
C GLY A 193 47.14 -18.96 37.55
N GLY A 194 46.20 -19.58 36.87
CA GLY A 194 44.77 -19.51 37.17
C GLY A 194 43.93 -19.27 35.94
N GLU A 195 42.62 -19.40 36.09
CA GLU A 195 41.63 -19.18 35.04
C GLU A 195 41.17 -17.71 35.08
N GLN A 196 40.99 -17.13 33.92
CA GLN A 196 40.35 -15.81 33.74
C GLN A 196 39.29 -15.90 32.67
N THR A 197 38.18 -15.24 32.86
CA THR A 197 37.03 -15.27 31.94
C THR A 197 37.01 -14.00 31.11
N LEU A 198 36.83 -14.15 29.80
CA LEU A 198 36.55 -13.09 28.84
C LEU A 198 35.20 -13.35 28.19
N SER A 199 34.29 -12.38 28.22
CA SER A 199 33.01 -12.50 27.53
C SER A 199 33.17 -12.13 26.06
N VAL A 200 32.57 -12.95 25.18
CA VAL A 200 32.47 -12.68 23.75
C VAL A 200 31.03 -12.42 23.37
N LEU A 201 30.78 -11.34 22.64
CA LEU A 201 29.47 -10.99 22.07
C LEU A 201 29.63 -10.99 20.54
N SER A 202 28.86 -11.86 19.87
CA SER A 202 28.85 -11.94 18.41
C SER A 202 27.44 -12.34 17.93
N ASN A 203 27.10 -11.95 16.70
CA ASN A 203 25.94 -12.44 15.98
C ASN A 203 26.30 -13.40 14.84
N ASP A 204 27.57 -13.81 14.75
CA ASP A 204 28.12 -14.69 13.74
C ASP A 204 29.10 -15.69 14.35
N GLU A 205 29.54 -16.70 13.61
CA GLU A 205 30.59 -17.61 14.03
C GLU A 205 31.92 -16.86 14.23
N TRP A 206 32.67 -17.26 15.26
CA TRP A 206 33.96 -16.61 15.56
C TRP A 206 34.99 -17.64 16.01
N THR A 207 36.24 -17.29 15.80
CA THR A 207 37.41 -18.04 16.28
C THR A 207 38.49 -17.08 16.77
N PHE A 208 39.32 -17.52 17.74
CA PHE A 208 40.59 -16.87 18.07
C PHE A 208 41.73 -17.72 17.49
N GLU A 209 42.56 -17.10 16.66
CA GLU A 209 43.71 -17.70 16.08
C GLU A 209 44.97 -17.16 16.72
N PRO A 210 46.05 -18.02 16.93
CA PRO A 210 47.33 -17.53 17.41
C PRO A 210 47.88 -16.49 16.41
N ALA A 211 48.53 -15.43 16.91
CA ALA A 211 49.28 -14.52 16.06
C ALA A 211 50.46 -15.27 15.45
N GLU A 212 50.65 -15.16 14.13
CA GLU A 212 51.84 -15.66 13.44
C GLU A 212 53.12 -14.89 13.85
#